data_2e83ce9c901f409931b574f93993dca7
#
_entry.id   2e83ce9c901f409931b574f93993dca7
#
_cell.length_a   1.000
_cell.length_b   1.000
_cell.length_c   1.000
_cell.angle_alpha   90.00
_cell.angle_beta   90.00
_cell.angle_gamma   90.00
#
_symmetry.space_group_name_H-M   'P 1'
#
loop_
_entity.id
_entity.type
_entity.pdbx_description
1 polymer ?
#
loop_
_entity_poly.entity_id
_entity_poly.type
_entity_poly.pdbx_seq_one_letter_code
_entity_poly.pdbx_strand_id
1 'polypeptide(L)'
;QMIAEETGGKAIYNTNDATKGLRAVAADFKTYYSLGYSPVHSGDGRYHRIDVRTKRKDLVVRHREGYRDKSTEAKMSDGVVSALFYDAESNSLNIAVKRGPEVRRDDGFFSVPMEIRIPIGNLVLVPAEGMRQARVRVYFAAMDGEGGMSEVQNSIIPINIPEAEM
;
A
#
# COMPACT_ATOMS: atom_id res chain seq x y z
N GLN A 1 22.18 -7.14 10.01
CA GLN A 1 22.46 -5.94 10.80
C GLN A 1 21.66 -4.76 10.26
N MET A 2 21.78 -4.44 8.99
CA MET A 2 21.09 -3.34 8.29
C MET A 2 19.57 -3.30 8.54
N ILE A 3 18.86 -4.42 8.42
CA ILE A 3 17.39 -4.46 8.66
C ILE A 3 17.04 -4.05 10.09
N ALA A 4 17.82 -4.50 11.08
CA ALA A 4 17.57 -4.15 12.47
C ALA A 4 17.80 -2.65 12.74
N GLU A 5 18.84 -2.07 12.15
CA GLU A 5 19.17 -0.64 12.29
C GLU A 5 18.07 0.23 11.65
N GLU A 6 17.65 -0.10 10.43
CA GLU A 6 16.60 0.65 9.72
C GLU A 6 15.23 0.60 10.41
N THR A 7 14.94 -0.48 11.15
CA THR A 7 13.67 -0.65 11.87
C THR A 7 13.72 -0.20 13.33
N GLY A 8 14.87 0.30 13.81
CA GLY A 8 15.07 0.65 15.23
C GLY A 8 15.22 -0.57 16.13
N GLY A 9 15.41 -1.74 15.56
CA GLY A 9 15.62 -3.00 16.26
C GLY A 9 17.08 -3.20 16.72
N LYS A 10 17.38 -4.41 17.17
CA LYS A 10 18.71 -4.83 17.58
C LYS A 10 19.07 -6.18 16.96
N ALA A 11 20.17 -6.22 16.21
CA ALA A 11 20.72 -7.46 15.71
C ALA A 11 21.55 -8.14 16.81
N ILE A 12 21.35 -9.45 16.99
CA ILE A 12 22.12 -10.29 17.92
C ILE A 12 22.82 -11.34 17.06
N TYR A 13 24.13 -11.29 17.05
CA TYR A 13 24.96 -12.20 16.25
C TYR A 13 26.23 -12.56 17.01
N ASN A 14 26.92 -13.58 16.55
CA ASN A 14 28.19 -14.08 17.13
C ASN A 14 28.10 -14.35 18.64
N THR A 15 27.01 -14.98 19.10
CA THR A 15 26.86 -15.38 20.50
C THR A 15 26.41 -16.84 20.58
N ASN A 16 27.05 -17.58 21.44
CA ASN A 16 26.62 -18.93 21.81
C ASN A 16 25.57 -18.93 22.92
N ASP A 17 25.28 -17.75 23.50
CA ASP A 17 24.27 -17.56 24.55
C ASP A 17 23.12 -16.70 24.05
N ALA A 18 22.11 -17.36 23.48
CA ALA A 18 20.89 -16.70 23.03
C ALA A 18 20.09 -16.06 24.19
N THR A 19 20.31 -16.50 25.44
CA THR A 19 19.53 -16.07 26.61
C THR A 19 19.72 -14.58 26.89
N LYS A 20 20.95 -14.08 26.76
CA LYS A 20 21.23 -12.64 26.92
C LYS A 20 20.52 -11.79 25.87
N GLY A 21 20.50 -12.26 24.64
CA GLY A 21 19.80 -11.62 23.53
C GLY A 21 18.29 -11.55 23.79
N LEU A 22 17.69 -12.68 24.13
CA LEU A 22 16.26 -12.77 24.43
C LEU A 22 15.84 -11.92 25.63
N ARG A 23 16.66 -11.88 26.69
CA ARG A 23 16.39 -10.99 27.85
C ARG A 23 16.43 -9.52 27.45
N ALA A 24 17.35 -9.11 26.59
CA ALA A 24 17.42 -7.73 26.10
C ALA A 24 16.18 -7.36 25.28
N VAL A 25 15.72 -8.26 24.39
CA VAL A 25 14.48 -8.09 23.62
C VAL A 25 13.27 -8.01 24.57
N ALA A 26 13.17 -8.92 25.54
CA ALA A 26 12.09 -8.91 26.51
C ALA A 26 12.05 -7.62 27.36
N ALA A 27 13.22 -7.04 27.69
CA ALA A 27 13.30 -5.76 28.39
C ALA A 27 12.81 -4.59 27.51
N ASP A 28 13.11 -4.61 26.23
CA ASP A 28 12.65 -3.61 25.26
C ASP A 28 11.12 -3.59 25.13
N PHE A 29 10.48 -4.75 25.14
CA PHE A 29 9.01 -4.85 25.10
C PHE A 29 8.32 -4.36 26.38
N LYS A 30 9.01 -4.27 27.50
CA LYS A 30 8.43 -3.76 28.76
C LYS A 30 8.31 -2.23 28.81
N THR A 31 9.11 -1.51 28.02
CA THR A 31 9.14 -0.05 28.06
C THR A 31 9.32 0.50 26.65
N TYR A 32 8.21 0.79 25.99
CA TYR A 32 8.21 1.45 24.70
C TYR A 32 7.18 2.58 24.69
N TYR A 33 7.41 3.56 23.83
CA TYR A 33 6.47 4.65 23.56
C TYR A 33 6.03 4.57 22.11
N SER A 34 4.73 4.66 21.87
CA SER A 34 4.18 4.81 20.54
C SER A 34 3.92 6.29 20.29
N LEU A 35 4.59 6.86 19.29
CA LEU A 35 4.44 8.25 18.90
C LEU A 35 3.88 8.30 17.48
N GLY A 36 2.76 8.99 17.30
CA GLY A 36 2.18 9.26 15.99
C GLY A 36 2.35 10.74 15.63
N TYR A 37 2.58 11.01 14.36
CA TYR A 37 2.61 12.37 13.81
C TYR A 37 2.04 12.38 12.39
N SER A 38 1.53 13.54 11.97
CA SER A 38 1.07 13.75 10.60
C SER A 38 2.14 14.55 9.86
N PRO A 39 2.78 13.98 8.81
CA PRO A 39 3.74 14.71 8.02
C PRO A 39 3.04 15.84 7.22
N VAL A 40 3.77 16.93 6.98
CA VAL A 40 3.28 18.07 6.17
C VAL A 40 3.28 17.79 4.67
N HIS A 41 3.90 16.71 4.26
CA HIS A 41 3.95 16.21 2.88
C HIS A 41 3.21 14.87 2.81
N SER A 42 2.73 14.50 1.63
CA SER A 42 2.03 13.24 1.42
C SER A 42 2.38 12.67 0.05
N GLY A 43 2.90 11.44 0.03
CA GLY A 43 3.12 10.66 -1.18
C GLY A 43 4.20 11.20 -2.11
N ASP A 44 5.26 11.83 -1.59
CA ASP A 44 6.33 12.42 -2.40
C ASP A 44 7.38 11.41 -2.93
N GLY A 45 7.27 10.15 -2.51
CA GLY A 45 8.17 9.05 -2.90
C GLY A 45 9.54 9.09 -2.23
N ARG A 46 9.85 10.09 -1.40
CA ARG A 46 11.16 10.33 -0.80
C ARG A 46 11.34 9.60 0.51
N TYR A 47 12.60 9.45 0.89
CA TYR A 47 12.98 9.00 2.23
C TYR A 47 13.04 10.20 3.17
N HIS A 48 12.35 10.10 4.31
CA HIS A 48 12.31 11.10 5.36
C HIS A 48 12.95 10.56 6.62
N ARG A 49 13.96 11.27 7.09
CA ARG A 49 14.65 10.91 8.33
C ARG A 49 13.81 11.34 9.53
N ILE A 50 13.80 10.48 10.54
CA ILE A 50 13.19 10.75 11.85
C ILE A 50 14.31 11.01 12.84
N ASP A 51 14.21 12.09 13.62
CA ASP A 51 15.13 12.41 14.70
C ASP A 51 14.31 12.52 16.00
N VAL A 52 14.55 11.60 16.93
CA VAL A 52 13.87 11.58 18.23
C VAL A 52 14.85 12.01 19.31
N ARG A 53 14.54 13.11 19.98
CA ARG A 53 15.35 13.66 21.06
C ARG A 53 14.62 13.62 22.39
N THR A 54 15.34 13.23 23.44
CA THR A 54 14.84 13.30 24.81
C THR A 54 15.49 14.47 25.57
N LYS A 55 14.74 15.09 26.47
CA LYS A 55 15.27 16.09 27.37
C LYS A 55 16.16 15.48 28.45
N ARG A 56 15.96 14.20 28.74
CA ARG A 56 16.76 13.44 29.72
C ARG A 56 18.03 12.92 29.08
N LYS A 57 19.19 13.23 29.65
CA LYS A 57 20.50 12.84 29.14
C LYS A 57 20.92 11.42 29.51
N ASP A 58 20.24 10.82 30.48
CA ASP A 58 20.48 9.45 30.98
C ASP A 58 19.75 8.37 30.16
N LEU A 59 18.97 8.78 29.16
CA LEU A 59 18.23 7.85 28.31
C LEU A 59 18.87 7.69 26.94
N VAL A 60 18.97 6.45 26.51
CA VAL A 60 19.30 6.08 25.14
C VAL A 60 18.00 5.75 24.40
N VAL A 61 17.70 6.53 23.38
CA VAL A 61 16.48 6.33 22.56
C VAL A 61 16.85 5.51 21.35
N ARG A 62 16.11 4.41 21.13
CA ARG A 62 16.13 3.66 19.88
C ARG A 62 14.81 3.90 19.16
N HIS A 63 14.89 4.24 17.90
CA HIS A 63 13.74 4.51 17.06
C HIS A 63 14.06 4.15 15.61
N ARG A 64 13.07 4.06 14.80
CA ARG A 64 13.23 3.92 13.35
C ARG A 64 13.92 5.16 12.79
N GLU A 65 14.96 4.98 11.99
CA GLU A 65 15.76 6.10 11.46
C GLU A 65 14.98 6.97 10.45
N GLY A 66 14.00 6.40 9.77
CA GLY A 66 13.20 7.13 8.81
C GLY A 66 12.12 6.26 8.16
N TYR A 67 11.45 6.82 7.19
CA TYR A 67 10.45 6.14 6.36
C TYR A 67 10.48 6.70 4.94
N ARG A 68 10.04 5.86 4.01
CA ARG A 68 9.76 6.32 2.63
C ARG A 68 8.28 6.65 2.53
N ASP A 69 7.97 7.90 2.15
CA ASP A 69 6.59 8.30 1.89
C ASP A 69 6.20 7.90 0.47
N LYS A 70 5.70 6.67 0.34
CA LYS A 70 5.32 6.10 -0.96
C LYS A 70 4.29 6.98 -1.65
N SER A 71 4.47 7.19 -2.96
CA SER A 71 3.47 7.86 -3.79
C SER A 71 2.13 7.11 -3.76
N THR A 72 1.05 7.79 -4.16
CA THR A 72 -0.27 7.15 -4.26
C THR A 72 -0.23 5.95 -5.20
N GLU A 73 0.47 6.07 -6.31
CA GLU A 73 0.66 4.99 -7.27
C GLU A 73 1.36 3.78 -6.65
N ALA A 74 2.43 4.00 -5.91
CA ALA A 74 3.16 2.93 -5.23
C ALA A 74 2.30 2.26 -4.15
N LYS A 75 1.54 3.04 -3.37
CA LYS A 75 0.60 2.52 -2.37
C LYS A 75 -0.50 1.67 -3.01
N MET A 76 -1.03 2.11 -4.15
CA MET A 76 -2.06 1.36 -4.89
C MET A 76 -1.50 0.07 -5.48
N SER A 77 -0.29 0.10 -6.06
CA SER A 77 0.37 -1.10 -6.57
C SER A 77 0.63 -2.12 -5.46
N ASP A 78 1.15 -1.69 -4.32
CA ASP A 78 1.35 -2.56 -3.15
C ASP A 78 0.00 -3.13 -2.64
N GLY A 79 -1.07 -2.32 -2.68
CA GLY A 79 -2.42 -2.73 -2.30
C GLY A 79 -2.94 -3.86 -3.18
N VAL A 80 -2.76 -3.77 -4.51
CA VAL A 80 -3.13 -4.84 -5.45
C VAL A 80 -2.37 -6.12 -5.17
N VAL A 81 -1.04 -6.03 -4.99
CA VAL A 81 -0.21 -7.20 -4.65
C VAL A 81 -0.66 -7.82 -3.32
N SER A 82 -0.88 -7.00 -2.30
CA SER A 82 -1.35 -7.49 -1.00
C SER A 82 -2.72 -8.16 -1.08
N ALA A 83 -3.64 -7.62 -1.88
CA ALA A 83 -4.96 -8.21 -2.06
C ALA A 83 -4.91 -9.60 -2.72
N LEU A 84 -3.99 -9.82 -3.65
CA LEU A 84 -3.80 -11.13 -4.27
C LEU A 84 -3.28 -12.20 -3.30
N PHE A 85 -2.43 -11.81 -2.33
CA PHE A 85 -1.82 -12.78 -1.40
C PHE A 85 -2.61 -12.97 -0.10
N TYR A 86 -3.35 -11.95 0.35
CA TYR A 86 -3.93 -11.92 1.69
C TYR A 86 -5.46 -11.81 1.70
N ASP A 87 -6.11 -11.95 0.54
CA ASP A 87 -7.58 -11.89 0.41
C ASP A 87 -8.18 -10.67 1.15
N ALA A 88 -7.67 -9.49 0.81
CA ALA A 88 -8.05 -8.27 1.49
C ALA A 88 -9.48 -7.85 1.12
N GLU A 89 -10.43 -7.98 2.02
CA GLU A 89 -11.86 -7.70 1.85
C GLU A 89 -12.23 -6.20 1.82
N SER A 90 -11.27 -5.29 1.66
CA SER A 90 -11.57 -3.86 1.65
C SER A 90 -12.18 -3.42 0.32
N ASN A 91 -13.49 -3.16 0.31
CA ASN A 91 -14.23 -2.67 -0.86
C ASN A 91 -15.09 -1.43 -0.51
N SER A 92 -14.42 -0.36 -0.09
CA SER A 92 -15.10 0.87 0.34
C SER A 92 -15.88 1.58 -0.76
N LEU A 93 -15.55 1.34 -2.03
CA LEU A 93 -16.24 1.90 -3.18
C LEU A 93 -17.37 1.00 -3.70
N ASN A 94 -17.62 -0.15 -3.07
CA ASN A 94 -18.58 -1.15 -3.53
C ASN A 94 -18.37 -1.55 -5.00
N ILE A 95 -17.11 -1.79 -5.37
CA ILE A 95 -16.74 -2.23 -6.72
C ILE A 95 -17.21 -3.67 -6.92
N ALA A 96 -17.94 -3.92 -8.00
CA ALA A 96 -18.25 -5.26 -8.44
C ALA A 96 -17.41 -5.60 -9.68
N VAL A 97 -16.79 -6.76 -9.67
CA VAL A 97 -15.98 -7.27 -10.79
C VAL A 97 -16.62 -8.56 -11.28
N LYS A 98 -16.88 -8.63 -12.59
CA LYS A 98 -17.38 -9.82 -13.24
C LYS A 98 -16.39 -10.27 -14.32
N ARG A 99 -15.92 -11.50 -14.21
CA ARG A 99 -15.10 -12.15 -15.22
C ARG A 99 -16.00 -12.77 -16.31
N GLY A 100 -15.70 -12.48 -17.55
CA GLY A 100 -16.30 -13.18 -18.70
C GLY A 100 -15.56 -14.49 -19.05
N PRO A 101 -16.05 -15.23 -20.05
CA PRO A 101 -15.37 -16.43 -20.52
C PRO A 101 -14.00 -16.09 -21.14
N GLU A 102 -13.05 -16.96 -20.94
CA GLU A 102 -11.74 -16.85 -21.59
C GLU A 102 -11.84 -17.25 -23.07
N VAL A 103 -11.18 -16.49 -23.91
CA VAL A 103 -11.11 -16.75 -25.35
C VAL A 103 -9.64 -16.91 -25.72
N ARG A 104 -9.31 -18.06 -26.31
CA ARG A 104 -7.96 -18.32 -26.82
C ARG A 104 -7.71 -17.49 -28.07
N ARG A 105 -6.58 -16.80 -28.09
CA ARG A 105 -6.13 -16.01 -29.24
C ARG A 105 -5.22 -16.83 -30.14
N ASP A 106 -5.04 -16.37 -31.37
CA ASP A 106 -4.19 -17.04 -32.36
C ASP A 106 -2.70 -17.00 -31.98
N ASP A 107 -2.30 -16.05 -31.15
CA ASP A 107 -0.93 -15.90 -30.60
C ASP A 107 -0.63 -16.85 -29.42
N GLY A 108 -1.58 -17.71 -29.04
CA GLY A 108 -1.46 -18.66 -27.95
C GLY A 108 -1.83 -18.12 -26.58
N PHE A 109 -2.08 -16.81 -26.46
CA PHE A 109 -2.56 -16.18 -25.23
C PHE A 109 -4.08 -16.31 -25.06
N PHE A 110 -4.56 -16.00 -23.86
CA PHE A 110 -5.98 -15.95 -23.56
C PHE A 110 -6.41 -14.50 -23.33
N SER A 111 -7.55 -14.13 -23.90
CA SER A 111 -8.25 -12.88 -23.60
C SER A 111 -9.37 -13.17 -22.61
N VAL A 112 -9.38 -12.46 -21.48
CA VAL A 112 -10.40 -12.58 -20.44
C VAL A 112 -11.08 -11.22 -20.30
N PRO A 113 -12.32 -11.06 -20.77
CA PRO A 113 -13.06 -9.81 -20.58
C PRO A 113 -13.42 -9.64 -19.11
N MET A 114 -13.19 -8.43 -18.60
CA MET A 114 -13.51 -8.05 -17.23
C MET A 114 -14.50 -6.88 -17.25
N GLU A 115 -15.62 -7.05 -16.57
CA GLU A 115 -16.58 -5.97 -16.34
C GLU A 115 -16.39 -5.42 -14.93
N ILE A 116 -16.12 -4.12 -14.81
CA ILE A 116 -15.93 -3.44 -13.53
C ILE A 116 -17.07 -2.44 -13.37
N ARG A 117 -17.86 -2.58 -12.30
CA ARG A 117 -18.94 -1.67 -11.94
C ARG A 117 -18.59 -0.92 -10.68
N ILE A 118 -18.67 0.40 -10.73
CA ILE A 118 -18.46 1.30 -9.60
C ILE A 118 -19.70 2.17 -9.47
N PRO A 119 -20.43 2.13 -8.32
CA PRO A 119 -21.57 3.00 -8.11
C PRO A 119 -21.14 4.46 -8.18
N ILE A 120 -21.80 5.24 -9.03
CA ILE A 120 -21.43 6.64 -9.29
C ILE A 120 -21.51 7.51 -8.04
N GLY A 121 -22.45 7.21 -7.14
CA GLY A 121 -22.61 7.90 -5.86
C GLY A 121 -21.42 7.75 -4.90
N ASN A 122 -20.50 6.80 -5.18
CA ASN A 122 -19.29 6.60 -4.39
C ASN A 122 -18.08 7.34 -4.99
N LEU A 123 -18.27 8.05 -6.10
CA LEU A 123 -17.24 8.84 -6.77
C LEU A 123 -17.40 10.32 -6.46
N VAL A 124 -16.27 11.01 -6.30
CA VAL A 124 -16.25 12.47 -6.22
C VAL A 124 -16.24 13.02 -7.64
N LEU A 125 -17.35 13.65 -8.03
CA LEU A 125 -17.51 14.29 -9.32
C LEU A 125 -17.32 15.80 -9.17
N VAL A 126 -16.47 16.38 -9.99
CA VAL A 126 -16.19 17.82 -10.01
C VAL A 126 -17.01 18.48 -11.13
N PRO A 127 -17.77 19.55 -10.87
CA PRO A 127 -18.49 20.26 -11.91
C PRO A 127 -17.51 21.01 -12.82
N ALA A 128 -17.71 20.88 -14.14
CA ALA A 128 -16.95 21.58 -15.17
C ALA A 128 -17.78 21.71 -16.45
N GLU A 129 -17.97 22.91 -16.94
CA GLU A 129 -18.58 23.21 -18.25
C GLU A 129 -19.94 22.53 -18.50
N GLY A 130 -20.84 22.50 -17.50
CA GLY A 130 -22.16 21.86 -17.61
C GLY A 130 -22.14 20.33 -17.53
N MET A 131 -21.00 19.77 -17.13
CA MET A 131 -20.80 18.36 -16.90
C MET A 131 -20.29 18.10 -15.49
N ARG A 132 -20.46 16.88 -15.01
CA ARG A 132 -19.79 16.35 -13.83
C ARG A 132 -18.68 15.42 -14.27
N GLN A 133 -17.45 15.69 -13.83
CA GLN A 133 -16.27 14.97 -14.29
C GLN A 133 -15.53 14.28 -13.16
N ALA A 134 -14.98 13.10 -13.46
CA ALA A 134 -14.03 12.41 -12.59
C ALA A 134 -12.96 11.69 -13.44
N ARG A 135 -11.85 11.33 -12.81
CA ARG A 135 -10.86 10.42 -13.37
C ARG A 135 -10.64 9.28 -12.38
N VAL A 136 -10.99 8.09 -12.80
CA VAL A 136 -10.75 6.87 -12.02
C VAL A 136 -9.53 6.17 -12.56
N ARG A 137 -8.53 5.96 -11.70
CA ARG A 137 -7.38 5.13 -12.06
C ARG A 137 -7.58 3.74 -11.46
N VAL A 138 -7.62 2.75 -12.31
CA VAL A 138 -7.79 1.34 -11.94
C VAL A 138 -6.42 0.66 -12.00
N TYR A 139 -6.07 -0.04 -10.94
CA TYR A 139 -4.86 -0.87 -10.86
C TYR A 139 -5.28 -2.34 -10.86
N PHE A 140 -4.58 -3.17 -11.58
CA PHE A 140 -4.89 -4.59 -11.66
C PHE A 140 -3.65 -5.44 -11.90
N ALA A 141 -3.69 -6.65 -11.40
CA ALA A 141 -2.73 -7.71 -11.67
C ALA A 141 -3.47 -9.05 -11.68
N ALA A 142 -2.85 -10.05 -12.28
CA ALA A 142 -3.34 -11.41 -12.28
C ALA A 142 -2.32 -12.34 -11.62
N MET A 143 -2.81 -13.36 -10.91
CA MET A 143 -1.99 -14.40 -10.30
C MET A 143 -2.55 -15.76 -10.74
N ASP A 144 -1.66 -16.67 -11.11
CA ASP A 144 -2.01 -18.05 -11.44
C ASP A 144 -2.14 -18.93 -10.19
N GLY A 145 -2.56 -20.17 -10.35
CA GLY A 145 -2.71 -21.13 -9.26
C GLY A 145 -1.39 -21.60 -8.62
N GLU A 146 -0.25 -21.32 -9.26
CA GLU A 146 1.08 -21.64 -8.76
C GLU A 146 1.76 -20.46 -8.04
N GLY A 147 1.08 -19.30 -8.01
CA GLY A 147 1.56 -18.07 -7.37
C GLY A 147 2.40 -17.18 -8.30
N GLY A 148 2.48 -17.50 -9.59
CA GLY A 148 3.07 -16.63 -10.61
C GLY A 148 2.20 -15.39 -10.83
N MET A 149 2.78 -14.20 -10.73
CA MET A 149 2.05 -12.94 -10.80
C MET A 149 2.49 -12.09 -11.99
N SER A 150 1.52 -11.45 -12.65
CA SER A 150 1.80 -10.42 -13.64
C SER A 150 2.33 -9.14 -12.99
N GLU A 151 2.97 -8.27 -13.78
CA GLU A 151 3.21 -6.90 -13.34
C GLU A 151 1.89 -6.19 -13.04
N VAL A 152 1.92 -5.27 -12.06
CA VAL A 152 0.77 -4.39 -11.77
C VAL A 152 0.64 -3.38 -12.90
N GLN A 153 -0.49 -3.39 -13.54
CA GLN A 153 -0.83 -2.44 -14.60
C GLN A 153 -1.86 -1.42 -14.09
N ASN A 154 -1.97 -0.30 -14.78
CA ASN A 154 -3.01 0.67 -14.46
C ASN A 154 -3.60 1.28 -15.74
N SER A 155 -4.85 1.73 -15.62
CA SER A 155 -5.56 2.46 -16.66
C SER A 155 -6.32 3.63 -16.05
N ILE A 156 -6.38 4.76 -16.77
CA ILE A 156 -7.16 5.94 -16.37
C ILE A 156 -8.44 5.97 -17.19
N ILE A 157 -9.56 5.98 -16.51
CA ILE A 157 -10.89 6.03 -17.10
C ILE A 157 -11.47 7.42 -16.82
N PRO A 158 -11.63 8.29 -17.82
CA PRO A 158 -12.33 9.56 -17.68
C PRO A 158 -13.84 9.30 -17.58
N ILE A 159 -14.50 9.98 -16.67
CA ILE A 159 -15.94 9.95 -16.50
C ILE A 159 -16.47 11.35 -16.74
N ASN A 160 -17.40 11.51 -17.67
CA ASN A 160 -18.06 12.76 -17.99
C ASN A 160 -19.57 12.51 -18.05
N ILE A 161 -20.33 13.18 -17.19
CA ILE A 161 -21.78 13.02 -17.09
C ILE A 161 -22.42 14.39 -17.28
N PRO A 162 -23.32 14.55 -18.25
CA PRO A 162 -24.10 15.77 -18.39
C PRO A 162 -24.91 16.05 -17.12
N GLU A 163 -24.97 17.31 -16.66
CA GLU A 163 -25.77 17.67 -15.47
C GLU A 163 -27.28 17.35 -15.63
N ALA A 164 -27.75 17.25 -16.84
CA ALA A 164 -29.16 16.91 -17.14
C ALA A 164 -29.48 15.42 -16.92
N GLU A 165 -28.47 14.57 -16.72
CA GLU A 165 -28.62 13.10 -16.55
C GLU A 165 -28.38 12.63 -15.10
N MET A 166 -28.23 13.57 -14.19
CA MET A 166 -28.13 13.34 -12.75
C MET A 166 -29.46 13.58 -12.06
#